data_0d904c030bd5f9e63b9ad72b48c8a64c
#
_entry.id   0d904c030bd5f9e63b9ad72b48c8a64c
#
_cell.length_a   1.000
_cell.length_b   1.000
_cell.length_c   1.000
_cell.angle_alpha   90.00
_cell.angle_beta   90.00
_cell.angle_gamma   90.00
#
_symmetry.space_group_name_H-M   'P 1'
#
loop_
_entity.id
_entity.type
_entity.pdbx_description
1 polymer ?
#
loop_
_entity_poly.entity_id
_entity_poly.type
_entity_poly.pdbx_seq_one_letter_code
_entity_poly.pdbx_strand_id
1 'polypeptide(L)'
;MSKLALFGGPKALGDAEQLKSSWRQKSMEEGLCEYTGAKYAKCVSSGTAALASGLFAAGVGPGDEVITVAYTWVASAGAILRNNAVPIFADIDPQTLCMDAEDARRKITPQTKAILPVDFYGHPAPIPELMELAEEHGIVVIEDACQAATAEINGVKVGNIAHLTAFSWSGKPIYAPEGGGAYLTNDRELFERGLLAGQHPTVIQGLATDPEVLKHASMGGTGDRMNPVGATAAIQQLLDADARTNARIRNCEYLTAKISDIPGITSPYVRPGYKHAYHYYTCLWDPDEYGVSRDRFCQALNAEGVYAIAYVMDANYRFAPESEPIQAGGPLHLRTMFRERNLYGKGCPFLCPHVKNPPVYKAGDLPVSEEMAGREFCLSQPDLSPPCDEKDMQLIVDAITKIIDNIDELKE
;
A
#
# COMPACT_ATOMS: atom_id res chain seq x y z
N MET A 1 10.56 24.07 13.97
CA MET A 1 10.02 23.05 14.88
C MET A 1 8.79 22.48 14.22
N SER A 2 8.91 21.27 13.75
CA SER A 2 7.86 20.58 13.03
C SER A 2 6.54 20.69 13.79
N LYS A 3 5.48 21.02 13.05
CA LYS A 3 4.08 20.96 13.48
C LYS A 3 3.63 19.51 13.76
N LEU A 4 4.51 18.71 14.34
CA LEU A 4 4.29 17.35 14.85
C LEU A 4 3.31 17.30 16.04
N ALA A 5 2.65 18.43 16.34
CA ALA A 5 1.42 18.45 17.13
C ALA A 5 0.26 17.70 16.44
N LEU A 6 0.55 17.05 15.36
CA LEU A 6 -0.38 16.29 14.52
C LEU A 6 -0.95 15.04 15.17
N PHE A 7 -0.43 14.62 16.30
CA PHE A 7 -0.82 13.33 16.89
C PHE A 7 -1.66 13.50 18.16
N GLY A 8 -2.57 14.47 18.14
CA GLY A 8 -3.62 14.59 19.16
C GLY A 8 -3.17 15.07 20.55
N GLY A 9 -1.88 15.32 20.76
CA GLY A 9 -1.34 15.78 22.04
C GLY A 9 -1.65 14.82 23.21
N PRO A 10 -1.59 15.32 24.47
CA PRO A 10 -1.86 14.48 25.66
C PRO A 10 -3.26 13.83 25.69
N LYS A 11 -4.25 14.42 25.02
CA LYS A 11 -5.60 13.86 24.91
C LYS A 11 -5.66 12.58 24.05
N ALA A 12 -4.70 12.38 23.14
CA ALA A 12 -4.64 11.17 22.33
C ALA A 12 -4.33 9.90 23.13
N LEU A 13 -3.71 10.03 24.30
CA LEU A 13 -3.38 8.89 25.15
C LEU A 13 -4.52 8.48 26.10
N GLY A 14 -5.53 9.33 26.30
CA GLY A 14 -6.63 9.07 27.23
C GLY A 14 -6.15 8.96 28.70
N ASP A 15 -7.06 8.58 29.58
CA ASP A 15 -6.71 8.30 30.98
C ASP A 15 -5.95 6.97 31.10
N ALA A 16 -5.04 6.87 32.09
CA ALA A 16 -4.21 5.68 32.30
C ALA A 16 -5.03 4.38 32.47
N GLU A 17 -6.26 4.44 33.00
CA GLU A 17 -7.17 3.29 33.07
C GLU A 17 -7.67 2.82 31.69
N GLN A 18 -7.73 3.73 30.74
CA GLN A 18 -8.13 3.43 29.36
C GLN A 18 -6.98 2.80 28.55
N LEU A 19 -5.76 2.77 29.08
CA LEU A 19 -4.58 2.14 28.47
C LEU A 19 -4.47 0.64 28.77
N LYS A 20 -5.47 0.01 29.42
CA LYS A 20 -5.49 -1.45 29.61
C LYS A 20 -5.48 -2.14 28.24
N SER A 21 -4.46 -2.94 27.99
CA SER A 21 -3.94 -3.35 26.69
C SER A 21 -4.93 -3.99 25.70
N SER A 22 -5.88 -4.77 26.19
CA SER A 22 -6.87 -5.42 25.32
C SER A 22 -8.02 -4.50 24.89
N TRP A 23 -8.27 -3.47 25.63
CA TRP A 23 -9.44 -2.60 25.47
C TRP A 23 -9.31 -1.64 24.28
N ARG A 24 -8.11 -1.12 24.04
CA ARG A 24 -7.87 -0.15 22.95
C ARG A 24 -7.76 -0.81 21.59
N GLN A 25 -7.20 -1.98 21.53
CA GLN A 25 -7.24 -2.77 20.28
C GLN A 25 -8.67 -3.11 19.90
N LYS A 26 -9.47 -3.58 20.85
CA LYS A 26 -10.90 -3.88 20.63
C LYS A 26 -11.68 -2.62 20.20
N SER A 27 -11.47 -1.48 20.82
CA SER A 27 -12.11 -0.22 20.42
C SER A 27 -11.70 0.22 19.01
N MET A 28 -10.42 -0.03 18.60
CA MET A 28 -9.98 0.25 17.23
C MET A 28 -10.62 -0.72 16.23
N GLU A 29 -10.73 -2.00 16.57
CA GLU A 29 -11.39 -3.01 15.73
C GLU A 29 -12.89 -2.69 15.53
N GLU A 30 -13.58 -2.35 16.62
CA GLU A 30 -14.98 -1.90 16.57
C GLU A 30 -15.13 -0.61 15.73
N GLY A 31 -14.27 0.37 15.94
CA GLY A 31 -14.27 1.62 15.17
C GLY A 31 -13.99 1.41 13.67
N LEU A 32 -13.12 0.46 13.33
CA LEU A 32 -12.87 0.10 11.93
C LEU A 32 -14.10 -0.56 11.30
N CYS A 33 -14.77 -1.47 12.01
CA CYS A 33 -16.01 -2.08 11.53
C CYS A 33 -17.11 -1.03 11.31
N GLU A 34 -17.26 -0.10 12.24
CA GLU A 34 -18.22 1.01 12.13
C GLU A 34 -17.85 1.95 10.97
N TYR A 35 -16.56 2.26 10.80
CA TYR A 35 -16.07 3.17 9.77
C TYR A 35 -16.19 2.61 8.36
N THR A 36 -15.85 1.34 8.16
CA THR A 36 -15.81 0.70 6.84
C THR A 36 -17.10 -0.03 6.48
N GLY A 37 -17.86 -0.48 7.48
CA GLY A 37 -19.00 -1.38 7.30
C GLY A 37 -18.63 -2.87 7.28
N ALA A 38 -17.35 -3.22 7.42
CA ALA A 38 -16.90 -4.60 7.52
C ALA A 38 -17.42 -5.27 8.79
N LYS A 39 -17.72 -6.58 8.73
CA LYS A 39 -18.23 -7.33 9.88
C LYS A 39 -17.16 -7.64 10.92
N TYR A 40 -15.95 -7.85 10.49
CA TYR A 40 -14.84 -8.26 11.34
C TYR A 40 -13.59 -7.46 11.01
N ALA A 41 -12.90 -7.04 12.06
CA ALA A 41 -11.58 -6.40 11.98
C ALA A 41 -10.67 -6.98 13.05
N LYS A 42 -9.39 -7.13 12.75
CA LYS A 42 -8.37 -7.53 13.72
C LYS A 42 -7.12 -6.67 13.59
N CYS A 43 -6.78 -5.99 14.66
CA CYS A 43 -5.55 -5.21 14.74
C CYS A 43 -4.32 -6.12 14.87
N VAL A 44 -3.29 -5.79 14.11
CA VAL A 44 -2.01 -6.49 14.02
C VAL A 44 -0.83 -5.51 14.08
N SER A 45 0.39 -6.04 14.16
CA SER A 45 1.61 -5.23 14.36
C SER A 45 2.01 -4.34 13.18
N SER A 46 1.52 -4.62 11.96
CA SER A 46 1.84 -3.85 10.75
C SER A 46 0.91 -4.22 9.60
N GLY A 47 0.93 -3.43 8.52
CA GLY A 47 0.27 -3.80 7.26
C GLY A 47 0.80 -5.11 6.68
N THR A 48 2.11 -5.34 6.74
CA THR A 48 2.71 -6.62 6.32
C THR A 48 2.17 -7.81 7.12
N ALA A 49 1.96 -7.63 8.42
CA ALA A 49 1.34 -8.67 9.26
C ALA A 49 -0.14 -8.89 8.89
N ALA A 50 -0.86 -7.82 8.53
CA ALA A 50 -2.25 -7.91 8.06
C ALA A 50 -2.34 -8.71 6.75
N LEU A 51 -1.49 -8.40 5.77
CA LEU A 51 -1.39 -9.13 4.49
C LEU A 51 -1.03 -10.60 4.72
N ALA A 52 0.00 -10.86 5.53
CA ALA A 52 0.42 -12.23 5.83
C ALA A 52 -0.69 -13.02 6.55
N SER A 53 -1.45 -12.39 7.45
CA SER A 53 -2.59 -13.01 8.11
C SER A 53 -3.72 -13.32 7.13
N GLY A 54 -3.98 -12.42 6.17
CA GLY A 54 -4.96 -12.65 5.10
C GLY A 54 -4.58 -13.79 4.18
N LEU A 55 -3.33 -13.83 3.74
CA LEU A 55 -2.80 -14.93 2.92
C LEU A 55 -2.88 -16.28 3.66
N PHE A 56 -2.49 -16.28 4.94
CA PHE A 56 -2.62 -17.47 5.78
C PHE A 56 -4.08 -17.93 5.92
N ALA A 57 -5.00 -16.97 6.14
CA ALA A 57 -6.43 -17.25 6.24
C ALA A 57 -6.99 -17.89 4.97
N ALA A 58 -6.56 -17.41 3.79
CA ALA A 58 -6.90 -17.97 2.50
C ALA A 58 -6.25 -19.34 2.21
N GLY A 59 -5.42 -19.85 3.13
CA GLY A 59 -4.73 -21.12 2.99
C GLY A 59 -3.55 -21.08 2.03
N VAL A 60 -2.97 -19.90 1.80
CA VAL A 60 -1.78 -19.73 0.96
C VAL A 60 -0.54 -20.28 1.67
N GLY A 61 0.23 -21.09 0.99
CA GLY A 61 1.42 -21.76 1.52
C GLY A 61 2.41 -22.23 0.46
N PRO A 62 3.32 -23.16 0.82
CA PRO A 62 4.37 -23.63 -0.08
C PRO A 62 3.82 -24.26 -1.37
N GLY A 63 4.26 -23.74 -2.51
CA GLY A 63 3.85 -24.21 -3.84
C GLY A 63 2.68 -23.44 -4.44
N ASP A 64 1.99 -22.62 -3.65
CA ASP A 64 0.92 -21.76 -4.14
C ASP A 64 1.49 -20.50 -4.80
N GLU A 65 0.75 -19.98 -5.78
CA GLU A 65 1.01 -18.74 -6.46
C GLU A 65 0.04 -17.66 -6.00
N VAL A 66 0.56 -16.44 -5.81
CA VAL A 66 -0.25 -15.25 -5.53
C VAL A 66 0.05 -14.19 -6.57
N ILE A 67 -0.97 -13.78 -7.32
CA ILE A 67 -0.84 -12.70 -8.30
C ILE A 67 -0.82 -11.36 -7.57
N THR A 68 0.22 -10.56 -7.81
CA THR A 68 0.35 -9.20 -7.28
C THR A 68 1.02 -8.29 -8.31
N VAL A 69 1.29 -7.03 -7.99
CA VAL A 69 2.02 -6.11 -8.87
C VAL A 69 3.47 -5.98 -8.45
N ALA A 70 4.34 -5.72 -9.43
CA ALA A 70 5.74 -5.40 -9.15
C ALA A 70 5.94 -3.91 -8.83
N TYR A 71 5.02 -3.07 -9.26
CA TYR A 71 4.99 -1.64 -9.02
C TYR A 71 4.30 -1.36 -7.70
N THR A 72 5.01 -1.60 -6.59
CA THR A 72 4.50 -1.46 -5.22
C THR A 72 5.62 -1.37 -4.19
N TRP A 73 5.23 -1.10 -2.94
CA TRP A 73 6.12 -1.29 -1.79
C TRP A 73 6.44 -2.78 -1.58
N VAL A 74 7.67 -3.07 -1.20
CA VAL A 74 8.18 -4.46 -1.06
C VAL A 74 7.35 -5.36 -0.14
N ALA A 75 6.59 -4.79 0.79
CA ALA A 75 5.81 -5.55 1.78
C ALA A 75 4.70 -6.41 1.15
N SER A 76 4.10 -5.99 0.03
CA SER A 76 3.06 -6.76 -0.68
C SER A 76 3.61 -8.12 -1.10
N ALA A 77 4.73 -8.15 -1.85
CA ALA A 77 5.39 -9.41 -2.20
C ALA A 77 6.06 -10.09 -1.00
N GLY A 78 6.58 -9.30 -0.03
CA GLY A 78 7.18 -9.79 1.20
C GLY A 78 6.21 -10.61 2.05
N ALA A 79 4.94 -10.25 2.11
CA ALA A 79 3.89 -11.00 2.80
C ALA A 79 3.62 -12.36 2.12
N ILE A 80 3.69 -12.42 0.79
CA ILE A 80 3.57 -13.67 0.03
C ILE A 80 4.74 -14.60 0.38
N LEU A 81 5.96 -14.07 0.31
CA LEU A 81 7.18 -14.82 0.65
C LEU A 81 7.18 -15.30 2.12
N ARG A 82 6.62 -14.50 3.04
CA ARG A 82 6.48 -14.88 4.45
C ARG A 82 5.59 -16.13 4.64
N ASN A 83 4.62 -16.34 3.74
CA ASN A 83 3.79 -17.54 3.71
C ASN A 83 4.42 -18.70 2.90
N ASN A 84 5.68 -18.56 2.48
CA ASN A 84 6.41 -19.49 1.62
C ASN A 84 5.73 -19.73 0.25
N ALA A 85 4.89 -18.83 -0.19
CA ALA A 85 4.27 -18.84 -1.51
C ALA A 85 5.09 -18.03 -2.51
N VAL A 86 4.72 -18.11 -3.77
CA VAL A 86 5.45 -17.50 -4.89
C VAL A 86 4.66 -16.34 -5.46
N PRO A 87 5.21 -15.10 -5.49
CA PRO A 87 4.55 -13.99 -6.15
C PRO A 87 4.62 -14.13 -7.67
N ILE A 88 3.49 -13.99 -8.35
CA ILE A 88 3.37 -13.85 -9.79
C ILE A 88 3.01 -12.41 -10.08
N PHE A 89 3.85 -11.70 -10.83
CA PHE A 89 3.63 -10.28 -11.07
C PHE A 89 2.77 -10.04 -12.30
N ALA A 90 1.68 -9.30 -12.11
CA ALA A 90 0.89 -8.67 -13.15
C ALA A 90 1.38 -7.23 -13.38
N ASP A 91 1.18 -6.72 -14.59
CA ASP A 91 1.47 -5.34 -14.91
C ASP A 91 0.37 -4.40 -14.39
N ILE A 92 0.57 -3.12 -14.53
CA ILE A 92 -0.31 -2.07 -14.03
C ILE A 92 -1.03 -1.36 -15.18
N ASP A 93 -2.16 -0.76 -14.89
CA ASP A 93 -2.81 0.21 -15.74
C ASP A 93 -2.03 1.53 -15.70
N PRO A 94 -1.66 2.11 -16.85
CA PRO A 94 -0.80 3.30 -16.91
C PRO A 94 -1.47 4.58 -16.39
N GLN A 95 -2.79 4.61 -16.25
CA GLN A 95 -3.52 5.77 -15.76
C GLN A 95 -3.64 5.74 -14.23
N THR A 96 -4.06 4.60 -13.67
CA THR A 96 -4.30 4.45 -12.24
C THR A 96 -3.07 4.02 -11.46
N LEU A 97 -2.06 3.46 -12.13
CA LEU A 97 -0.86 2.83 -11.56
C LEU A 97 -1.18 1.66 -10.62
N CYS A 98 -2.41 1.14 -10.68
CA CYS A 98 -2.87 -0.06 -9.97
C CYS A 98 -2.87 -1.27 -10.91
N MET A 99 -3.10 -2.47 -10.37
CA MET A 99 -3.12 -3.73 -11.12
C MET A 99 -4.03 -3.65 -12.35
N ASP A 100 -3.54 -4.06 -13.52
CA ASP A 100 -4.36 -4.35 -14.69
C ASP A 100 -5.07 -5.69 -14.49
N ALA A 101 -6.41 -5.66 -14.39
CA ALA A 101 -7.21 -6.85 -14.18
C ALA A 101 -7.11 -7.86 -15.33
N GLU A 102 -6.93 -7.38 -16.57
CA GLU A 102 -6.76 -8.25 -17.73
C GLU A 102 -5.36 -8.90 -17.74
N ASP A 103 -4.32 -8.22 -17.29
CA ASP A 103 -3.03 -8.87 -17.12
C ASP A 103 -3.07 -9.88 -15.97
N ALA A 104 -3.73 -9.55 -14.85
CA ALA A 104 -3.96 -10.51 -13.78
C ALA A 104 -4.68 -11.77 -14.27
N ARG A 105 -5.73 -11.64 -15.11
CA ARG A 105 -6.45 -12.75 -15.75
C ARG A 105 -5.49 -13.66 -16.53
N ARG A 106 -4.58 -13.08 -17.31
CA ARG A 106 -3.60 -13.83 -18.12
C ARG A 106 -2.58 -14.61 -17.28
N LYS A 107 -2.38 -14.20 -16.01
CA LYS A 107 -1.40 -14.82 -15.10
C LYS A 107 -1.98 -15.95 -14.26
N ILE A 108 -3.29 -16.19 -14.29
CA ILE A 108 -3.93 -17.26 -13.51
C ILE A 108 -3.46 -18.63 -13.99
N THR A 109 -3.07 -19.47 -13.05
CA THR A 109 -2.69 -20.86 -13.25
C THR A 109 -3.46 -21.78 -12.28
N PRO A 110 -3.40 -23.09 -12.43
CA PRO A 110 -3.98 -24.02 -11.45
C PRO A 110 -3.34 -23.95 -10.05
N GLN A 111 -2.20 -23.27 -9.87
CA GLN A 111 -1.51 -23.03 -8.62
C GLN A 111 -1.89 -21.68 -7.99
N THR A 112 -2.59 -20.82 -8.72
CA THR A 112 -3.03 -19.52 -8.21
C THR A 112 -4.03 -19.72 -7.08
N LYS A 113 -3.71 -19.19 -5.90
CA LYS A 113 -4.53 -19.31 -4.70
C LYS A 113 -5.20 -17.99 -4.33
N ALA A 114 -4.55 -16.87 -4.63
CA ALA A 114 -5.06 -15.53 -4.34
C ALA A 114 -4.60 -14.50 -5.36
N ILE A 115 -5.35 -13.39 -5.45
CA ILE A 115 -4.92 -12.14 -6.07
C ILE A 115 -4.72 -11.13 -4.95
N LEU A 116 -3.57 -10.45 -4.96
CA LEU A 116 -3.21 -9.41 -4.00
C LEU A 116 -3.02 -8.08 -4.76
N PRO A 117 -4.11 -7.37 -5.10
CA PRO A 117 -4.04 -6.04 -5.67
C PRO A 117 -3.57 -5.02 -4.64
N VAL A 118 -2.99 -3.93 -5.11
CA VAL A 118 -2.50 -2.85 -4.25
C VAL A 118 -3.20 -1.54 -4.63
N ASP A 119 -3.77 -0.87 -3.65
CA ASP A 119 -4.36 0.46 -3.77
C ASP A 119 -3.25 1.52 -3.71
N PHE A 120 -2.48 1.57 -4.81
CA PHE A 120 -1.22 2.27 -4.78
C PHE A 120 -1.40 3.78 -4.79
N TYR A 121 -0.56 4.48 -4.07
CA TYR A 121 -0.63 5.93 -3.82
C TYR A 121 -1.94 6.42 -3.18
N GLY A 122 -2.85 5.49 -2.84
CA GLY A 122 -4.16 5.79 -2.28
C GLY A 122 -5.30 5.78 -3.30
N HIS A 123 -5.04 5.39 -4.55
CA HIS A 123 -6.07 5.07 -5.54
C HIS A 123 -6.49 3.61 -5.36
N PRO A 124 -7.79 3.29 -5.18
CA PRO A 124 -8.22 1.91 -5.12
C PRO A 124 -7.93 1.14 -6.41
N ALA A 125 -7.45 -0.09 -6.28
CA ALA A 125 -7.33 -1.02 -7.39
C ALA A 125 -8.73 -1.38 -7.98
N PRO A 126 -8.82 -1.99 -9.15
CA PRO A 126 -10.08 -2.39 -9.76
C PRO A 126 -10.71 -3.60 -9.05
N ILE A 127 -11.02 -3.41 -7.74
CA ILE A 127 -11.50 -4.50 -6.87
C ILE A 127 -12.76 -5.18 -7.39
N PRO A 128 -13.79 -4.47 -7.92
CA PRO A 128 -14.96 -5.14 -8.46
C PRO A 128 -14.62 -6.14 -9.57
N GLU A 129 -13.79 -5.75 -10.54
CA GLU A 129 -13.37 -6.61 -11.66
C GLU A 129 -12.52 -7.79 -11.18
N LEU A 130 -11.67 -7.57 -10.18
CA LEU A 130 -10.84 -8.63 -9.59
C LEU A 130 -11.66 -9.59 -8.73
N MET A 131 -12.75 -9.14 -8.11
CA MET A 131 -13.69 -10.00 -7.39
C MET A 131 -14.45 -10.91 -8.36
N GLU A 132 -14.92 -10.38 -9.49
CA GLU A 132 -15.54 -11.19 -10.56
C GLU A 132 -14.57 -12.26 -11.07
N LEU A 133 -13.32 -11.86 -11.36
CA LEU A 133 -12.27 -12.77 -11.77
C LEU A 133 -11.98 -13.86 -10.72
N ALA A 134 -11.96 -13.49 -9.45
CA ALA A 134 -11.73 -14.42 -8.36
C ALA A 134 -12.86 -15.44 -8.20
N GLU A 135 -14.12 -15.01 -8.38
CA GLU A 135 -15.28 -15.89 -8.36
C GLU A 135 -15.25 -16.90 -9.51
N GLU A 136 -14.90 -16.48 -10.74
CA GLU A 136 -14.75 -17.35 -11.91
C GLU A 136 -13.75 -18.50 -11.66
N HIS A 137 -12.72 -18.27 -10.85
CA HIS A 137 -11.61 -19.21 -10.64
C HIS A 137 -11.59 -19.86 -9.25
N GLY A 138 -12.50 -19.48 -8.35
CA GLY A 138 -12.54 -19.99 -6.98
C GLY A 138 -11.32 -19.60 -6.14
N ILE A 139 -10.78 -18.39 -6.35
CA ILE A 139 -9.62 -17.84 -5.65
C ILE A 139 -10.02 -16.63 -4.77
N VAL A 140 -9.12 -16.16 -3.92
CA VAL A 140 -9.42 -15.12 -2.93
C VAL A 140 -8.75 -13.79 -3.32
N VAL A 141 -9.46 -12.66 -3.21
CA VAL A 141 -8.88 -11.32 -3.32
C VAL A 141 -8.49 -10.82 -1.93
N ILE A 142 -7.21 -10.49 -1.76
CA ILE A 142 -6.65 -9.87 -0.56
C ILE A 142 -6.14 -8.49 -0.93
N GLU A 143 -6.92 -7.46 -0.62
CA GLU A 143 -6.66 -6.08 -0.98
C GLU A 143 -5.58 -5.48 -0.07
N ASP A 144 -4.48 -5.02 -0.65
CA ASP A 144 -3.47 -4.23 0.04
C ASP A 144 -3.85 -2.75 -0.02
N ALA A 145 -4.65 -2.32 0.94
CA ALA A 145 -5.10 -0.95 1.09
C ALA A 145 -4.27 -0.17 2.13
N CYS A 146 -3.02 -0.56 2.34
CA CYS A 146 -2.11 0.10 3.29
C CYS A 146 -1.89 1.59 3.00
N GLN A 147 -2.16 2.04 1.78
CA GLN A 147 -2.07 3.44 1.37
C GLN A 147 -3.45 4.09 1.16
N ALA A 148 -4.55 3.36 1.34
CA ALA A 148 -5.89 3.77 0.89
C ALA A 148 -7.01 3.64 1.94
N ALA A 149 -6.69 3.65 3.24
CA ALA A 149 -7.65 3.38 4.31
C ALA A 149 -8.89 4.29 4.35
N THR A 150 -8.90 5.41 3.62
CA THR A 150 -10.04 6.34 3.52
C THR A 150 -10.61 6.45 2.11
N ALA A 151 -10.12 5.62 1.21
CA ALA A 151 -10.58 5.57 -0.18
C ALA A 151 -11.95 4.89 -0.29
N GLU A 152 -12.63 5.09 -1.43
CA GLU A 152 -13.96 4.54 -1.69
C GLU A 152 -14.08 4.12 -3.16
N ILE A 153 -14.91 3.11 -3.42
CA ILE A 153 -15.36 2.71 -4.75
C ILE A 153 -16.88 2.80 -4.77
N ASN A 154 -17.44 3.67 -5.63
CA ASN A 154 -18.87 3.90 -5.75
C ASN A 154 -19.57 4.20 -4.41
N GLY A 155 -18.91 4.95 -3.53
CA GLY A 155 -19.41 5.33 -2.21
C GLY A 155 -19.29 4.23 -1.14
N VAL A 156 -18.72 3.06 -1.49
CA VAL A 156 -18.41 2.01 -0.51
C VAL A 156 -16.95 2.17 -0.11
N LYS A 157 -16.69 2.21 1.19
CA LYS A 157 -15.33 2.32 1.70
C LYS A 157 -14.50 1.08 1.39
N VAL A 158 -13.25 1.31 1.04
CA VAL A 158 -12.21 0.27 1.03
C VAL A 158 -12.17 -0.41 2.40
N GLY A 159 -12.01 -1.72 2.40
CA GLY A 159 -12.16 -2.54 3.61
C GLY A 159 -13.46 -3.34 3.67
N ASN A 160 -14.43 -3.06 2.78
CA ASN A 160 -15.74 -3.72 2.77
C ASN A 160 -16.13 -4.33 1.41
N ILE A 161 -15.18 -4.40 0.47
CA ILE A 161 -15.47 -4.85 -0.92
C ILE A 161 -14.78 -6.19 -1.21
N ALA A 162 -13.47 -6.28 -0.98
CA ALA A 162 -12.69 -7.48 -1.19
C ALA A 162 -13.03 -8.61 -0.19
N HIS A 163 -12.60 -9.82 -0.45
CA HIS A 163 -12.73 -10.94 0.50
C HIS A 163 -12.04 -10.63 1.83
N LEU A 164 -10.84 -10.02 1.75
CA LEU A 164 -10.11 -9.51 2.90
C LEU A 164 -9.32 -8.27 2.48
N THR A 165 -9.28 -7.26 3.34
CA THR A 165 -8.53 -6.03 3.13
C THR A 165 -7.52 -5.81 4.24
N ALA A 166 -6.31 -5.40 3.91
CA ALA A 166 -5.24 -5.07 4.84
C ALA A 166 -5.00 -3.56 4.90
N PHE A 167 -4.96 -3.00 6.11
CA PHE A 167 -4.59 -1.62 6.39
C PHE A 167 -3.28 -1.53 7.14
N SER A 168 -2.58 -0.41 6.99
CA SER A 168 -1.36 -0.06 7.71
C SER A 168 -1.49 1.29 8.42
N TRP A 169 -0.92 1.36 9.60
CA TRP A 169 -0.81 2.58 10.41
C TRP A 169 0.60 3.17 10.43
N SER A 170 1.49 2.67 9.58
CA SER A 170 2.86 3.21 9.42
C SER A 170 2.92 4.42 8.51
N GLY A 171 1.83 4.73 7.85
CA GLY A 171 1.71 5.85 6.91
C GLY A 171 0.50 6.69 7.23
N LYS A 172 -0.20 7.09 6.19
CA LYS A 172 -1.27 8.08 6.25
C LYS A 172 -2.49 7.49 5.52
N PRO A 173 -3.68 7.85 5.85
CA PRO A 173 -4.13 8.97 6.69
C PRO A 173 -4.16 8.68 8.20
N ILE A 174 -3.95 7.41 8.60
CA ILE A 174 -3.93 7.00 10.00
C ILE A 174 -2.50 6.55 10.35
N TYR A 175 -1.95 7.12 11.41
CA TYR A 175 -0.59 6.83 11.86
C TYR A 175 -0.58 6.36 13.31
N ALA A 176 0.16 5.30 13.60
CA ALA A 176 0.46 4.85 14.95
C ALA A 176 1.98 4.93 15.19
N PRO A 177 2.44 5.54 16.28
CA PRO A 177 3.86 5.76 16.54
C PRO A 177 4.73 4.51 16.52
N GLU A 178 4.22 3.41 16.98
CA GLU A 178 4.91 2.11 17.01
C GLU A 178 4.57 1.23 15.80
N GLY A 179 3.93 1.82 14.76
CA GLY A 179 3.35 1.06 13.67
C GLY A 179 2.06 0.36 14.08
N GLY A 180 1.58 -0.50 13.22
CA GLY A 180 0.34 -1.23 13.37
C GLY A 180 -0.35 -1.42 12.03
N GLY A 181 -1.42 -2.17 12.05
CA GLY A 181 -2.28 -2.41 10.91
C GLY A 181 -3.52 -3.18 11.35
N ALA A 182 -4.36 -3.50 10.40
CA ALA A 182 -5.51 -4.38 10.64
C ALA A 182 -5.83 -5.15 9.36
N TYR A 183 -6.39 -6.35 9.51
CA TYR A 183 -7.14 -6.98 8.43
C TYR A 183 -8.63 -6.92 8.74
N LEU A 184 -9.42 -6.75 7.67
CA LEU A 184 -10.87 -6.64 7.70
C LEU A 184 -11.47 -7.66 6.74
N THR A 185 -12.63 -8.20 7.09
CA THR A 185 -13.36 -9.13 6.22
C THR A 185 -14.83 -9.23 6.62
N ASN A 186 -15.67 -9.64 5.67
CA ASN A 186 -17.06 -9.99 5.93
C ASN A 186 -17.25 -11.50 6.15
N ASP A 187 -16.21 -12.28 5.91
CA ASP A 187 -16.17 -13.73 6.03
C ASP A 187 -15.66 -14.17 7.41
N ARG A 188 -16.47 -14.93 8.15
CA ARG A 188 -16.14 -15.42 9.48
C ARG A 188 -15.00 -16.44 9.46
N GLU A 189 -14.95 -17.30 8.46
CA GLU A 189 -13.89 -18.31 8.35
C GLU A 189 -12.54 -17.63 8.11
N LEU A 190 -12.46 -16.69 7.16
CA LEU A 190 -11.24 -15.92 6.91
C LEU A 190 -10.81 -15.14 8.15
N PHE A 191 -11.77 -14.54 8.90
CA PHE A 191 -11.46 -13.84 10.13
C PHE A 191 -10.79 -14.75 11.15
N GLU A 192 -11.44 -15.89 11.47
CA GLU A 192 -10.97 -16.82 12.51
C GLU A 192 -9.65 -17.49 12.14
N ARG A 193 -9.49 -17.91 10.88
CA ARG A 193 -8.24 -18.48 10.38
C ARG A 193 -7.10 -17.47 10.44
N GLY A 194 -7.35 -16.19 10.12
CA GLY A 194 -6.37 -15.10 10.21
C GLY A 194 -5.83 -14.90 11.63
N LEU A 195 -6.60 -15.22 12.68
CA LEU A 195 -6.13 -15.15 14.07
C LEU A 195 -4.95 -16.11 14.33
N LEU A 196 -4.92 -17.26 13.67
CA LEU A 196 -3.87 -18.27 13.84
C LEU A 196 -2.50 -17.78 13.38
N ALA A 197 -2.45 -16.84 12.43
CA ALA A 197 -1.20 -16.35 11.87
C ALA A 197 -0.30 -15.64 12.90
N GLY A 198 -0.89 -14.97 13.91
CA GLY A 198 -0.05 -14.17 14.81
C GLY A 198 -0.70 -13.75 16.13
N GLN A 199 -1.91 -14.19 16.45
CA GLN A 199 -2.57 -13.81 17.70
C GLN A 199 -2.21 -14.73 18.86
N HIS A 200 -2.35 -14.21 20.08
CA HIS A 200 -2.10 -15.01 21.29
C HIS A 200 -3.19 -16.07 21.46
N PRO A 201 -2.89 -17.29 21.95
CA PRO A 201 -3.86 -18.36 22.16
C PRO A 201 -5.13 -17.94 22.89
N THR A 202 -5.03 -17.12 23.93
CA THR A 202 -6.21 -16.63 24.67
C THR A 202 -7.10 -15.71 23.85
N VAL A 203 -6.52 -14.96 22.89
CA VAL A 203 -7.28 -14.11 21.96
C VAL A 203 -8.02 -14.98 20.95
N ILE A 204 -7.34 -16.01 20.41
CA ILE A 204 -7.95 -16.97 19.50
C ILE A 204 -9.11 -17.69 20.19
N GLN A 205 -8.89 -18.26 21.38
CA GLN A 205 -9.93 -18.95 22.18
C GLN A 205 -11.11 -18.05 22.55
N GLY A 206 -10.88 -16.75 22.70
CA GLY A 206 -11.93 -15.78 23.02
C GLY A 206 -12.74 -15.26 21.83
N LEU A 207 -12.23 -15.41 20.61
CA LEU A 207 -12.84 -14.85 19.40
C LEU A 207 -13.30 -15.91 18.41
N ALA A 208 -12.59 -17.03 18.32
CA ALA A 208 -12.92 -18.12 17.39
C ALA A 208 -14.05 -19.00 17.93
N THR A 209 -14.87 -19.48 17.02
CA THR A 209 -15.95 -20.46 17.29
C THR A 209 -15.78 -21.73 16.46
N ASP A 210 -14.98 -21.69 15.39
CA ASP A 210 -14.68 -22.86 14.57
C ASP A 210 -13.84 -23.87 15.37
N PRO A 211 -14.32 -25.13 15.54
CA PRO A 211 -13.57 -26.18 16.24
C PRO A 211 -12.19 -26.47 15.62
N GLU A 212 -12.04 -26.35 14.29
CA GLU A 212 -10.73 -26.58 13.65
C GLU A 212 -9.76 -25.45 13.94
N VAL A 213 -10.21 -24.18 14.00
CA VAL A 213 -9.39 -23.07 14.45
C VAL A 213 -9.00 -23.24 15.93
N LEU A 214 -9.96 -23.58 16.79
CA LEU A 214 -9.73 -23.80 18.22
C LEU A 214 -8.75 -24.93 18.51
N LYS A 215 -8.77 -26.00 17.73
CA LYS A 215 -7.82 -27.10 17.81
C LYS A 215 -6.37 -26.68 17.60
N HIS A 216 -6.17 -25.65 16.78
CA HIS A 216 -4.86 -25.08 16.46
C HIS A 216 -4.52 -23.80 17.24
N ALA A 217 -5.37 -23.36 18.17
CA ALA A 217 -5.20 -22.10 18.90
C ALA A 217 -3.87 -22.01 19.69
N SER A 218 -3.26 -23.14 20.06
CA SER A 218 -1.95 -23.18 20.72
C SER A 218 -0.76 -22.94 19.77
N MET A 219 -0.99 -22.87 18.47
CA MET A 219 0.05 -22.62 17.47
C MET A 219 0.76 -21.26 17.63
N GLY A 220 0.16 -20.34 18.38
CA GLY A 220 0.63 -19.06 18.89
C GLY A 220 1.90 -18.54 18.25
N GLY A 221 1.74 -18.08 17.03
CA GLY A 221 2.79 -17.90 16.09
C GLY A 221 3.77 -16.77 16.33
N THR A 222 3.71 -15.77 15.45
CA THR A 222 4.76 -14.76 15.30
C THR A 222 4.59 -13.55 16.26
N GLY A 223 3.50 -13.49 17.04
CA GLY A 223 3.25 -12.39 17.98
C GLY A 223 2.87 -11.08 17.31
N ASP A 224 2.20 -11.13 16.17
CA ASP A 224 1.81 -9.98 15.34
C ASP A 224 0.67 -9.15 15.95
N ARG A 225 0.80 -8.76 17.21
CA ARG A 225 -0.20 -7.97 17.92
C ARG A 225 0.15 -6.49 17.87
N MET A 226 -0.87 -5.65 17.64
CA MET A 226 -0.70 -4.21 17.69
C MET A 226 -0.37 -3.72 19.10
N ASN A 227 0.52 -2.75 19.23
CA ASN A 227 0.80 -2.08 20.48
C ASN A 227 -0.43 -1.25 20.92
N PRO A 228 -0.89 -1.35 22.20
CA PRO A 228 -2.05 -0.60 22.69
C PRO A 228 -1.88 0.92 22.64
N VAL A 229 -0.67 1.44 22.78
CA VAL A 229 -0.39 2.89 22.65
C VAL A 229 -0.63 3.32 21.21
N GLY A 230 -0.13 2.55 20.23
CA GLY A 230 -0.38 2.77 18.82
C GLY A 230 -1.88 2.72 18.47
N ALA A 231 -2.60 1.75 19.01
CA ALA A 231 -4.05 1.64 18.84
C ALA A 231 -4.80 2.88 19.35
N THR A 232 -4.39 3.42 20.52
CA THR A 232 -4.96 4.64 21.09
C THR A 232 -4.78 5.85 20.17
N ALA A 233 -3.58 6.03 19.61
CA ALA A 233 -3.28 7.10 18.66
C ALA A 233 -4.07 6.95 17.36
N ALA A 234 -4.19 5.72 16.85
CA ALA A 234 -4.92 5.42 15.63
C ALA A 234 -6.43 5.69 15.75
N ILE A 235 -7.06 5.33 16.88
CA ILE A 235 -8.50 5.60 17.13
C ILE A 235 -8.80 7.10 17.02
N GLN A 236 -7.98 7.96 17.61
CA GLN A 236 -8.21 9.40 17.54
C GLN A 236 -8.13 9.94 16.11
N GLN A 237 -7.25 9.36 15.31
CA GLN A 237 -7.10 9.76 13.91
C GLN A 237 -8.20 9.20 13.02
N LEU A 238 -8.78 8.05 13.37
CA LEU A 238 -9.92 7.47 12.65
C LEU A 238 -11.14 8.40 12.72
N LEU A 239 -11.36 9.07 13.87
CA LEU A 239 -12.48 10.00 14.04
C LEU A 239 -12.44 11.19 13.06
N ASP A 240 -11.24 11.65 12.68
CA ASP A 240 -11.04 12.80 11.80
C ASP A 240 -10.58 12.39 10.38
N ALA A 241 -10.49 11.09 10.10
CA ALA A 241 -9.84 10.58 8.90
C ALA A 241 -10.47 11.12 7.62
N ASP A 242 -11.81 11.12 7.52
CA ASP A 242 -12.51 11.65 6.34
C ASP A 242 -12.35 13.16 6.20
N ALA A 243 -12.45 13.91 7.29
CA ALA A 243 -12.32 15.37 7.25
C ALA A 243 -10.93 15.78 6.72
N ARG A 244 -9.87 15.13 7.24
CA ARG A 244 -8.49 15.36 6.79
C ARG A 244 -8.26 14.91 5.35
N THR A 245 -8.80 13.76 4.97
CA THR A 245 -8.68 13.26 3.60
C THR A 245 -9.40 14.17 2.62
N ASN A 246 -10.62 14.61 2.92
CA ASN A 246 -11.36 15.50 2.05
C ASN A 246 -10.68 16.88 1.91
N ALA A 247 -10.03 17.37 2.96
CA ALA A 247 -9.23 18.60 2.86
C ALA A 247 -8.02 18.40 1.94
N ARG A 248 -7.32 17.25 2.05
CA ARG A 248 -6.22 16.89 1.17
C ARG A 248 -6.67 16.72 -0.28
N ILE A 249 -7.83 16.11 -0.53
CA ILE A 249 -8.41 15.97 -1.86
C ILE A 249 -8.59 17.34 -2.51
N ARG A 250 -9.17 18.31 -1.79
CA ARG A 250 -9.30 19.69 -2.32
C ARG A 250 -7.96 20.33 -2.71
N ASN A 251 -6.94 20.14 -1.88
CA ASN A 251 -5.58 20.61 -2.18
C ASN A 251 -5.01 19.94 -3.44
N CYS A 252 -5.21 18.65 -3.58
CA CYS A 252 -4.77 17.88 -4.76
C CYS A 252 -5.55 18.30 -6.02
N GLU A 253 -6.85 18.52 -5.91
CA GLU A 253 -7.68 19.03 -7.00
C GLU A 253 -7.23 20.44 -7.45
N TYR A 254 -6.87 21.30 -6.49
CA TYR A 254 -6.29 22.61 -6.79
C TYR A 254 -4.98 22.48 -7.58
N LEU A 255 -4.06 21.60 -7.14
CA LEU A 255 -2.82 21.35 -7.88
C LEU A 255 -3.11 20.83 -9.27
N THR A 256 -3.96 19.82 -9.41
CA THR A 256 -4.35 19.25 -10.71
C THR A 256 -4.87 20.34 -11.66
N ALA A 257 -5.77 21.19 -11.18
CA ALA A 257 -6.32 22.27 -11.99
C ALA A 257 -5.27 23.31 -12.46
N LYS A 258 -4.13 23.40 -11.78
CA LYS A 258 -3.07 24.37 -12.10
C LYS A 258 -1.93 23.80 -12.94
N ILE A 259 -1.65 22.49 -12.82
CA ILE A 259 -0.48 21.89 -13.48
C ILE A 259 -0.83 20.98 -14.66
N SER A 260 -2.11 20.61 -14.84
CA SER A 260 -2.51 19.68 -15.93
C SER A 260 -2.23 20.21 -17.33
N ASP A 261 -2.17 21.54 -17.51
CA ASP A 261 -1.88 22.18 -18.81
C ASP A 261 -0.37 22.38 -19.04
N ILE A 262 0.50 22.01 -18.07
CA ILE A 262 1.95 22.13 -18.24
C ILE A 262 2.41 20.94 -19.09
N PRO A 263 3.00 21.18 -20.29
CA PRO A 263 3.56 20.10 -21.10
C PRO A 263 4.54 19.24 -20.29
N GLY A 264 4.63 17.97 -20.61
CA GLY A 264 5.56 17.04 -19.94
C GLY A 264 5.17 16.61 -18.52
N ILE A 265 4.08 17.14 -17.95
CA ILE A 265 3.54 16.72 -16.66
C ILE A 265 2.17 16.09 -16.83
N THR A 266 2.02 14.83 -16.43
CA THR A 266 0.72 14.16 -16.34
C THR A 266 0.29 14.10 -14.88
N SER A 267 -0.82 14.77 -14.55
CA SER A 267 -1.42 14.76 -13.21
C SER A 267 -2.04 13.41 -12.87
N PRO A 268 -2.23 13.08 -11.57
CA PRO A 268 -2.87 11.85 -11.16
C PRO A 268 -4.27 11.70 -11.78
N TYR A 269 -4.54 10.53 -12.34
CA TYR A 269 -5.87 10.15 -12.80
C TYR A 269 -6.69 9.56 -11.64
N VAL A 270 -7.95 9.92 -11.55
CA VAL A 270 -8.91 9.30 -10.62
C VAL A 270 -10.04 8.68 -11.44
N ARG A 271 -10.18 7.37 -11.33
CA ARG A 271 -11.23 6.63 -12.04
C ARG A 271 -12.62 7.12 -11.62
N PRO A 272 -13.59 7.34 -12.55
CA PRO A 272 -14.95 7.72 -12.21
C PRO A 272 -15.59 6.77 -11.20
N GLY A 273 -16.22 7.34 -10.16
CA GLY A 273 -16.80 6.58 -9.04
C GLY A 273 -15.80 6.22 -7.93
N TYR A 274 -14.52 6.51 -8.10
CA TYR A 274 -13.48 6.22 -7.10
C TYR A 274 -13.12 7.47 -6.31
N LYS A 275 -12.84 7.31 -5.02
CA LYS A 275 -12.29 8.36 -4.16
C LYS A 275 -10.85 8.03 -3.85
N HIS A 276 -9.94 8.82 -4.38
CA HIS A 276 -8.50 8.69 -4.16
C HIS A 276 -8.12 9.26 -2.78
N ALA A 277 -7.43 8.49 -1.95
CA ALA A 277 -7.00 8.95 -0.61
C ALA A 277 -5.75 9.84 -0.65
N TYR A 278 -5.05 9.91 -1.77
CA TYR A 278 -3.80 10.66 -1.96
C TYR A 278 -2.78 10.39 -0.86
N HIS A 279 -2.34 9.15 -0.74
CA HIS A 279 -1.17 8.80 0.06
C HIS A 279 0.07 9.54 -0.45
N TYR A 280 0.18 9.64 -1.77
CA TYR A 280 1.01 10.58 -2.51
C TYR A 280 0.19 11.24 -3.62
N TYR A 281 0.56 12.45 -3.99
CA TYR A 281 0.14 13.08 -5.24
C TYR A 281 1.19 12.74 -6.28
N THR A 282 0.91 11.76 -7.13
CA THR A 282 1.88 11.16 -8.03
C THR A 282 1.62 11.61 -9.45
N CYS A 283 2.57 12.34 -10.01
CA CYS A 283 2.58 12.75 -11.40
C CYS A 283 3.56 11.92 -12.21
N LEU A 284 3.40 11.96 -13.55
CA LEU A 284 4.38 11.44 -14.48
C LEU A 284 5.10 12.59 -15.18
N TRP A 285 6.41 12.49 -15.26
CA TRP A 285 7.29 13.37 -15.99
C TRP A 285 7.60 12.80 -17.35
N ASP A 286 7.52 13.61 -18.39
CA ASP A 286 7.98 13.25 -19.72
C ASP A 286 9.37 13.84 -19.98
N PRO A 287 10.44 13.03 -19.93
CA PRO A 287 11.80 13.52 -20.15
C PRO A 287 12.03 14.00 -21.58
N ASP A 288 11.26 13.51 -22.56
CA ASP A 288 11.44 13.84 -23.97
C ASP A 288 10.92 15.24 -24.29
N GLU A 289 9.93 15.76 -23.54
CA GLU A 289 9.38 17.10 -23.74
C GLU A 289 10.45 18.19 -23.55
N TYR A 290 11.30 18.00 -22.53
CA TYR A 290 12.29 19.04 -22.16
C TYR A 290 13.74 18.60 -22.33
N GLY A 291 14.01 17.32 -22.55
CA GLY A 291 15.37 16.76 -22.52
C GLY A 291 16.00 16.75 -21.13
N VAL A 292 15.18 16.70 -20.09
CA VAL A 292 15.59 16.70 -18.66
C VAL A 292 15.05 15.45 -17.99
N SER A 293 15.91 14.70 -17.29
CA SER A 293 15.48 13.49 -16.58
C SER A 293 14.54 13.82 -15.42
N ARG A 294 13.62 12.86 -15.07
CA ARG A 294 12.78 12.93 -13.88
C ARG A 294 13.57 13.22 -12.61
N ASP A 295 14.71 12.59 -12.43
CA ASP A 295 15.55 12.76 -11.24
C ASP A 295 16.12 14.18 -11.14
N ARG A 296 16.53 14.75 -12.27
CA ARG A 296 17.00 16.14 -12.32
C ARG A 296 15.88 17.13 -12.00
N PHE A 297 14.67 16.88 -12.52
CA PHE A 297 13.49 17.66 -12.19
C PHE A 297 13.14 17.58 -10.69
N CYS A 298 13.14 16.37 -10.09
CA CYS A 298 12.94 16.20 -8.65
C CYS A 298 14.00 16.91 -7.81
N GLN A 299 15.26 16.88 -8.23
CA GLN A 299 16.34 17.64 -7.55
C GLN A 299 16.08 19.14 -7.57
N ALA A 300 15.61 19.68 -8.70
CA ALA A 300 15.25 21.09 -8.81
C ALA A 300 14.07 21.44 -7.91
N LEU A 301 13.00 20.61 -7.86
CA LEU A 301 11.88 20.79 -6.93
C LEU A 301 12.33 20.82 -5.47
N ASN A 302 13.20 19.88 -5.09
CA ASN A 302 13.73 19.82 -3.73
C ASN A 302 14.59 21.06 -3.41
N ALA A 303 15.33 21.60 -4.37
CA ALA A 303 16.10 22.84 -4.21
C ALA A 303 15.19 24.07 -4.03
N GLU A 304 14.02 24.10 -4.66
CA GLU A 304 12.98 25.11 -4.45
C GLU A 304 12.16 24.89 -3.16
N GLY A 305 12.45 23.83 -2.38
CA GLY A 305 11.78 23.55 -1.11
C GLY A 305 10.52 22.70 -1.22
N VAL A 306 10.21 22.16 -2.39
CA VAL A 306 9.10 21.23 -2.63
C VAL A 306 9.63 19.80 -2.55
N TYR A 307 9.23 19.05 -1.52
CA TYR A 307 9.70 17.68 -1.34
C TYR A 307 9.10 16.72 -2.38
N ALA A 308 9.91 16.37 -3.36
CA ALA A 308 9.57 15.46 -4.45
C ALA A 308 10.48 14.24 -4.45
N ILE A 309 9.92 13.06 -4.62
CA ILE A 309 10.64 11.78 -4.63
C ILE A 309 10.16 10.88 -5.77
N ALA A 310 11.05 9.99 -6.20
CA ALA A 310 10.67 8.77 -6.92
C ALA A 310 10.39 7.68 -5.89
N TYR A 311 9.17 7.18 -5.82
CA TYR A 311 8.78 6.22 -4.81
C TYR A 311 9.10 4.78 -5.22
N VAL A 312 8.75 4.38 -6.45
CA VAL A 312 9.21 3.14 -7.07
C VAL A 312 10.45 3.46 -7.88
N MET A 313 11.56 3.62 -7.20
CA MET A 313 12.84 4.02 -7.77
C MET A 313 13.22 3.15 -8.97
N ASP A 314 13.82 3.74 -9.99
CA ASP A 314 14.43 2.97 -11.06
C ASP A 314 15.64 2.15 -10.56
N ALA A 315 16.13 1.23 -11.38
CA ALA A 315 17.25 0.35 -11.02
C ALA A 315 18.58 1.10 -10.79
N ASN A 316 18.65 2.37 -11.20
CA ASN A 316 19.85 3.20 -11.09
C ASN A 316 19.73 4.27 -10.00
N TYR A 317 18.63 4.30 -9.25
CA TYR A 317 18.40 5.28 -8.20
C TYR A 317 19.53 5.27 -7.16
N ARG A 318 19.95 6.47 -6.75
CA ARG A 318 20.97 6.70 -5.73
C ARG A 318 20.41 7.60 -4.64
N PHE A 319 20.63 7.26 -3.37
CA PHE A 319 20.25 8.15 -2.24
C PHE A 319 21.09 9.44 -2.19
N ALA A 320 22.31 9.38 -2.71
CA ALA A 320 23.18 10.52 -2.89
C ALA A 320 23.95 10.34 -4.21
N PRO A 321 24.35 11.44 -4.89
CA PRO A 321 25.08 11.36 -6.16
C PRO A 321 26.35 10.50 -6.11
N GLU A 322 26.99 10.43 -4.94
CA GLU A 322 28.24 9.71 -4.71
C GLU A 322 28.04 8.27 -4.22
N SER A 323 26.78 7.86 -3.92
CA SER A 323 26.48 6.49 -3.49
C SER A 323 26.50 5.53 -4.67
N GLU A 324 26.87 4.28 -4.41
CA GLU A 324 26.66 3.22 -5.40
C GLU A 324 25.15 3.12 -5.74
N PRO A 325 24.81 2.81 -7.00
CA PRO A 325 23.42 2.55 -7.37
C PRO A 325 22.82 1.49 -6.43
N ILE A 326 21.62 1.76 -5.93
CA ILE A 326 20.91 0.74 -5.17
C ILE A 326 20.47 -0.32 -6.16
N GLN A 327 21.21 -1.42 -6.25
CA GLN A 327 20.85 -2.59 -7.06
C GLN A 327 19.48 -3.20 -6.66
N ALA A 328 18.85 -2.62 -5.65
CA ALA A 328 17.52 -2.94 -5.15
C ALA A 328 16.43 -1.98 -5.64
N GLY A 329 16.73 -1.05 -6.53
CA GLY A 329 15.76 -0.13 -7.13
C GLY A 329 14.88 -0.79 -8.19
N GLY A 330 13.87 -0.04 -8.65
CA GLY A 330 12.93 -0.47 -9.68
C GLY A 330 11.77 -1.31 -9.20
N PRO A 331 10.87 -1.66 -10.13
CA PRO A 331 9.79 -2.61 -9.89
C PRO A 331 10.33 -3.92 -9.32
N LEU A 332 9.57 -4.55 -8.43
CA LEU A 332 10.06 -5.68 -7.61
C LEU A 332 10.67 -6.83 -8.42
N HIS A 333 10.10 -7.14 -9.58
CA HIS A 333 10.59 -8.24 -10.42
C HIS A 333 12.02 -8.04 -10.93
N LEU A 334 12.53 -6.80 -10.96
CA LEU A 334 13.91 -6.47 -11.36
C LEU A 334 14.89 -6.52 -10.19
N ARG A 335 14.42 -6.58 -8.94
CA ARG A 335 15.29 -6.61 -7.77
C ARG A 335 16.02 -7.96 -7.66
N THR A 336 17.25 -7.92 -7.17
CA THR A 336 18.16 -9.08 -7.05
C THR A 336 17.49 -10.31 -6.45
N MET A 337 16.75 -10.15 -5.36
CA MET A 337 16.08 -11.25 -4.67
C MET A 337 15.12 -12.04 -5.60
N PHE A 338 14.37 -11.34 -6.46
CA PHE A 338 13.43 -11.97 -7.40
C PHE A 338 14.15 -12.53 -8.61
N ARG A 339 15.09 -11.79 -9.18
CA ARG A 339 15.89 -12.25 -10.33
C ARG A 339 16.70 -13.50 -10.00
N GLU A 340 17.31 -13.56 -8.83
CA GLU A 340 18.06 -14.72 -8.35
C GLU A 340 17.14 -15.81 -7.76
N ARG A 341 15.89 -15.51 -7.46
CA ARG A 341 14.90 -16.42 -6.86
C ARG A 341 15.42 -17.08 -5.59
N ASN A 342 15.96 -16.26 -4.68
CA ASN A 342 16.67 -16.78 -3.52
C ASN A 342 16.51 -15.89 -2.29
N LEU A 343 15.50 -16.19 -1.46
CA LEU A 343 15.25 -15.47 -0.20
C LEU A 343 16.03 -16.10 0.97
N TYR A 344 15.91 -17.43 1.14
CA TYR A 344 16.47 -18.14 2.29
C TYR A 344 17.78 -18.90 2.01
N GLY A 345 18.39 -18.70 0.85
CA GLY A 345 19.40 -19.59 0.31
C GLY A 345 18.74 -20.84 -0.32
N LYS A 346 19.45 -21.58 -1.15
CA LYS A 346 18.96 -22.79 -1.82
C LYS A 346 17.72 -22.61 -2.70
N GLY A 347 17.41 -21.35 -3.11
CA GLY A 347 16.31 -21.03 -4.03
C GLY A 347 14.90 -20.99 -3.41
N CYS A 348 14.73 -21.19 -2.11
CA CYS A 348 13.41 -21.13 -1.47
C CYS A 348 12.92 -19.67 -1.31
N PRO A 349 11.58 -19.43 -1.42
CA PRO A 349 10.51 -20.41 -1.74
C PRO A 349 10.37 -20.70 -3.24
N PHE A 350 10.99 -19.95 -4.15
CA PHE A 350 10.77 -19.96 -5.59
C PHE A 350 11.07 -21.30 -6.29
N LEU A 351 12.10 -22.01 -5.82
CA LEU A 351 12.57 -23.29 -6.35
C LEU A 351 12.27 -24.46 -5.40
N CYS A 352 11.31 -24.27 -4.50
CA CYS A 352 10.88 -25.32 -3.58
C CYS A 352 10.28 -26.51 -4.36
N PRO A 353 10.45 -27.77 -3.89
CA PRO A 353 9.89 -28.94 -4.59
C PRO A 353 8.37 -28.91 -4.81
N HIS A 354 7.65 -28.09 -4.06
CA HIS A 354 6.20 -27.92 -4.21
C HIS A 354 5.84 -26.95 -5.35
N VAL A 355 6.76 -26.11 -5.82
CA VAL A 355 6.54 -25.17 -6.92
C VAL A 355 6.65 -25.92 -8.24
N LYS A 356 5.55 -26.02 -8.97
CA LYS A 356 5.49 -26.79 -10.23
C LYS A 356 6.16 -26.05 -11.39
N ASN A 357 5.93 -24.74 -11.47
CA ASN A 357 6.43 -23.90 -12.53
C ASN A 357 7.16 -22.68 -11.90
N PRO A 358 8.46 -22.83 -11.57
CA PRO A 358 9.22 -21.73 -10.99
C PRO A 358 9.22 -20.50 -11.91
N PRO A 359 8.75 -19.33 -11.42
CA PRO A 359 8.72 -18.12 -12.25
C PRO A 359 10.13 -17.66 -12.62
N VAL A 360 10.24 -16.98 -13.73
CA VAL A 360 11.45 -16.26 -14.14
C VAL A 360 11.08 -14.78 -14.21
N TYR A 361 11.87 -13.94 -13.59
CA TYR A 361 11.65 -12.50 -13.54
C TYR A 361 12.79 -11.78 -14.29
N LYS A 362 12.45 -11.02 -15.30
CA LYS A 362 13.43 -10.31 -16.16
C LYS A 362 12.88 -8.97 -16.65
N ALA A 363 13.76 -8.12 -17.13
CA ALA A 363 13.39 -6.89 -17.80
C ALA A 363 12.55 -7.17 -19.04
N GLY A 364 11.55 -6.35 -19.29
CA GLY A 364 10.56 -6.47 -20.37
C GLY A 364 9.36 -7.36 -20.05
N ASP A 365 9.31 -7.99 -18.86
CA ASP A 365 8.14 -8.80 -18.46
C ASP A 365 6.93 -7.93 -18.08
N LEU A 366 7.15 -6.70 -17.60
CA LEU A 366 6.14 -5.75 -17.14
C LEU A 366 6.44 -4.35 -17.69
N PRO A 367 6.22 -4.14 -19.00
CA PRO A 367 6.67 -2.92 -19.68
C PRO A 367 6.06 -1.63 -19.13
N VAL A 368 4.79 -1.64 -18.69
CA VAL A 368 4.15 -0.46 -18.13
C VAL A 368 4.75 -0.13 -16.75
N SER A 369 4.93 -1.13 -15.89
CA SER A 369 5.57 -0.94 -14.57
C SER A 369 7.00 -0.40 -14.71
N GLU A 370 7.75 -0.88 -15.69
CA GLU A 370 9.13 -0.48 -15.94
C GLU A 370 9.20 0.97 -16.47
N GLU A 371 8.32 1.34 -17.39
CA GLU A 371 8.21 2.71 -17.91
C GLU A 371 7.79 3.69 -16.81
N MET A 372 6.72 3.41 -16.08
CA MET A 372 6.18 4.31 -15.07
C MET A 372 7.20 4.56 -13.94
N ALA A 373 7.98 3.56 -13.55
CA ALA A 373 9.03 3.72 -12.55
C ALA A 373 10.13 4.72 -12.95
N GLY A 374 10.33 4.92 -14.26
CA GLY A 374 11.26 5.92 -14.80
C GLY A 374 10.66 7.34 -14.87
N ARG A 375 9.34 7.45 -14.83
CA ARG A 375 8.62 8.71 -15.09
C ARG A 375 7.97 9.31 -13.85
N GLU A 376 7.61 8.52 -12.85
CA GLU A 376 6.89 8.97 -11.68
C GLU A 376 7.67 9.96 -10.83
N PHE A 377 6.98 10.98 -10.32
CA PHE A 377 7.41 11.76 -9.17
C PHE A 377 6.24 12.00 -8.23
N CYS A 378 6.53 11.94 -6.94
CA CYS A 378 5.52 11.99 -5.90
C CYS A 378 5.73 13.20 -5.00
N LEU A 379 4.67 13.97 -4.77
CA LEU A 379 4.63 14.99 -3.73
C LEU A 379 4.11 14.36 -2.44
N SER A 380 4.75 14.70 -1.32
CA SER A 380 4.48 14.07 -0.03
C SER A 380 3.17 14.55 0.60
N GLN A 381 2.44 13.64 1.21
CA GLN A 381 1.17 13.93 1.87
C GLN A 381 1.22 14.99 2.99
N PRO A 382 2.28 15.12 3.83
CA PRO A 382 2.34 16.22 4.80
C PRO A 382 2.19 17.60 4.18
N ASP A 383 2.73 17.80 3.00
CA ASP A 383 2.69 19.08 2.29
C ASP A 383 1.33 19.34 1.64
N LEU A 384 0.52 18.29 1.49
CA LEU A 384 -0.79 18.32 0.85
C LEU A 384 -1.95 18.33 1.86
N SER A 385 -1.66 18.05 3.15
CA SER A 385 -2.69 17.85 4.18
C SER A 385 -2.79 19.04 5.11
N PRO A 386 -3.93 19.22 5.80
CA PRO A 386 -4.01 20.26 6.84
C PRO A 386 -2.84 20.18 7.84
N PRO A 387 -2.26 21.33 8.23
CA PRO A 387 -2.81 22.68 8.08
C PRO A 387 -2.51 23.36 6.75
N CYS A 388 -1.90 22.69 5.76
CA CYS A 388 -1.67 23.27 4.43
C CYS A 388 -2.99 23.53 3.71
N ASP A 389 -3.04 24.64 2.99
CA ASP A 389 -4.20 25.10 2.23
C ASP A 389 -3.84 25.47 0.78
N GLU A 390 -4.77 26.06 0.04
CA GLU A 390 -4.57 26.46 -1.36
C GLU A 390 -3.39 27.44 -1.56
N LYS A 391 -3.01 28.21 -0.55
CA LYS A 391 -1.85 29.13 -0.65
C LYS A 391 -0.55 28.34 -0.62
N ASP A 392 -0.49 27.29 0.20
CA ASP A 392 0.67 26.41 0.22
C ASP A 392 0.74 25.62 -1.10
N MET A 393 -0.40 25.23 -1.67
CA MET A 393 -0.46 24.57 -2.98
C MET A 393 0.00 25.52 -4.09
N GLN A 394 -0.33 26.82 -4.02
CA GLN A 394 0.16 27.79 -4.98
C GLN A 394 1.69 27.92 -4.94
N LEU A 395 2.33 27.80 -3.78
CA LEU A 395 3.80 27.80 -3.71
C LEU A 395 4.42 26.59 -4.46
N ILE A 396 3.76 25.44 -4.42
CA ILE A 396 4.19 24.26 -5.20
C ILE A 396 4.05 24.54 -6.70
N VAL A 397 2.92 25.12 -7.12
CA VAL A 397 2.70 25.51 -8.52
C VAL A 397 3.75 26.54 -8.98
N ASP A 398 4.03 27.55 -8.15
CA ASP A 398 5.02 28.59 -8.46
C ASP A 398 6.44 27.99 -8.61
N ALA A 399 6.80 27.02 -7.77
CA ALA A 399 8.08 26.31 -7.88
C ALA A 399 8.17 25.50 -9.18
N ILE A 400 7.10 24.74 -9.52
CA ILE A 400 7.04 23.98 -10.78
C ILE A 400 7.16 24.95 -11.97
N THR A 401 6.39 26.03 -11.99
CA THR A 401 6.39 27.02 -13.07
C THR A 401 7.78 27.65 -13.23
N LYS A 402 8.41 28.05 -12.11
CA LYS A 402 9.76 28.61 -12.12
C LYS A 402 10.78 27.65 -12.74
N ILE A 403 10.69 26.36 -12.41
CA ILE A 403 11.59 25.35 -12.97
C ILE A 403 11.35 25.19 -14.47
N ILE A 404 10.09 25.13 -14.90
CA ILE A 404 9.74 25.01 -16.32
C ILE A 404 10.21 26.24 -17.12
N ASP A 405 10.01 27.46 -16.59
CA ASP A 405 10.44 28.70 -17.23
C ASP A 405 11.98 28.79 -17.39
N ASN A 406 12.73 28.08 -16.58
CA ASN A 406 14.20 28.04 -16.59
C ASN A 406 14.74 26.63 -16.91
N ILE A 407 13.96 25.79 -17.57
CA ILE A 407 14.26 24.36 -17.76
C ILE A 407 15.58 24.09 -18.49
N ASP A 408 16.00 25.04 -19.34
CA ASP A 408 17.28 24.94 -20.08
C ASP A 408 18.51 24.95 -19.15
N GLU A 409 18.39 25.53 -17.95
CA GLU A 409 19.48 25.49 -16.94
C GLU A 409 19.67 24.08 -16.35
N LEU A 410 18.72 23.17 -16.53
CA LEU A 410 18.80 21.80 -16.08
C LEU A 410 19.33 20.83 -17.15
N LYS A 411 19.45 21.29 -18.40
CA LYS A 411 20.07 20.51 -19.49
C LYS A 411 21.58 20.47 -19.28
N GLU A 412 22.17 19.32 -19.31
CA GLU A 412 23.61 19.08 -19.26
C GLU A 412 24.20 19.02 -20.67
#